data_91e48067a8e3c8089e36cb3dfa66919c
#
_entry.id   91e48067a8e3c8089e36cb3dfa66919c
#
_cell.length_a   1.000
_cell.length_b   1.000
_cell.length_c   1.000
_cell.angle_alpha   90.00
_cell.angle_beta   90.00
_cell.angle_gamma   90.00
#
_symmetry.space_group_name_H-M   'P 1'
#
loop_
_entity.id
_entity.type
_entity.pdbx_description
1 polymer ?
#
loop_
_entity_poly.entity_id
_entity_poly.type
_entity_poly.pdbx_seq_one_letter_code
_entity_poly.pdbx_strand_id
1 'polypeptide(L)'
;MRVLYTAFNGKTNSSKVLLDNIKCNTNDKLYLKNSFITSVKQLESKLQKDDYNLIISFGQAPLDYNNIKIETQGKNSDIYNTTYDFSKLGYKLKTNGFNVIISNDAGNYLCNNIYYYGLKYISEKKIDCDMIFIHIPQLENIDISLL
;
A
#
# COMPACT_ATOMS: atom_id res chain seq x y z
N MET A 1 -6.98 16.85 1.33
CA MET A 1 -7.09 15.40 1.52
C MET A 1 -5.90 14.89 2.31
N ARG A 2 -6.14 14.15 3.37
CA ARG A 2 -5.07 13.59 4.20
C ARG A 2 -4.81 12.13 3.85
N VAL A 3 -3.56 11.79 3.55
CA VAL A 3 -3.14 10.46 3.10
C VAL A 3 -2.20 9.84 4.12
N LEU A 4 -2.46 8.59 4.47
CA LEU A 4 -1.53 7.76 5.24
C LEU A 4 -0.74 6.86 4.29
N TYR A 5 0.57 6.90 4.40
CA TYR A 5 1.46 6.02 3.64
C TYR A 5 2.02 4.93 4.53
N THR A 6 1.98 3.69 4.07
CA THR A 6 2.52 2.55 4.84
C THR A 6 3.49 1.71 4.02
N ALA A 7 4.45 1.11 4.70
CA ALA A 7 5.35 0.12 4.14
C ALA A 7 5.86 -0.79 5.26
N PHE A 8 6.26 -2.01 4.91
CA PHE A 8 6.90 -2.91 5.87
C PHE A 8 8.37 -2.54 6.07
N ASN A 9 8.85 -2.71 7.31
CA ASN A 9 10.23 -2.47 7.67
C ASN A 9 11.18 -3.45 6.95
N GLY A 10 12.42 -3.02 6.76
CA GLY A 10 13.50 -3.81 6.16
C GLY A 10 14.49 -2.90 5.45
N LYS A 11 15.79 -3.05 5.74
CA LYS A 11 16.84 -2.18 5.18
C LYS A 11 16.89 -2.20 3.66
N THR A 12 16.65 -3.37 3.06
CA THR A 12 16.69 -3.57 1.61
C THR A 12 15.29 -3.64 1.00
N ASN A 13 14.24 -3.46 1.78
CA ASN A 13 12.87 -3.45 1.28
C ASN A 13 12.63 -2.18 0.48
N SER A 14 12.36 -2.30 -0.81
CA SER A 14 12.15 -1.15 -1.71
C SER A 14 10.97 -0.28 -1.27
N SER A 15 9.92 -0.87 -0.74
CA SER A 15 8.76 -0.12 -0.28
C SER A 15 9.09 0.75 0.93
N LYS A 16 9.95 0.28 1.83
CA LYS A 16 10.43 1.09 2.97
C LYS A 16 11.31 2.23 2.48
N VAL A 17 12.20 1.98 1.52
CA VAL A 17 13.04 3.03 0.92
C VAL A 17 12.17 4.08 0.21
N LEU A 18 11.15 3.65 -0.51
CA LEU A 18 10.18 4.55 -1.12
C LEU A 18 9.49 5.41 -0.06
N LEU A 19 9.01 4.81 1.01
CA LEU A 19 8.33 5.54 2.10
C LEU A 19 9.26 6.58 2.74
N ASP A 20 10.53 6.25 2.93
CA ASP A 20 11.53 7.20 3.44
C ASP A 20 11.64 8.45 2.55
N ASN A 21 11.44 8.29 1.25
CA ASN A 21 11.61 9.37 0.26
C ASN A 21 10.32 10.15 -0.03
N ILE A 22 9.18 9.72 0.46
CA ILE A 22 7.93 10.46 0.27
C ILE A 22 7.97 11.73 1.13
N LYS A 23 7.68 12.86 0.48
CA LYS A 23 7.64 14.17 1.15
C LYS A 23 6.25 14.39 1.75
N CYS A 24 6.12 14.13 3.03
CA CYS A 24 4.91 14.40 3.80
C CYS A 24 5.27 14.53 5.29
N ASN A 25 4.28 14.87 6.11
CA ASN A 25 4.46 14.88 7.55
C ASN A 25 4.83 13.47 8.03
N THR A 26 5.84 13.36 8.90
CA THR A 26 6.28 12.06 9.44
C THR A 26 5.16 11.33 10.18
N ASN A 27 4.19 12.06 10.75
CA ASN A 27 3.01 11.44 11.37
C ASN A 27 2.10 10.72 10.37
N ASP A 28 2.24 10.99 9.09
CA ASP A 28 1.46 10.37 8.02
C ASP A 28 2.22 9.23 7.33
N LYS A 29 3.30 8.76 7.95
CA LYS A 29 4.04 7.55 7.55
C LYS A 29 3.91 6.50 8.64
N LEU A 30 3.63 5.26 8.24
CA LEU A 30 3.53 4.13 9.15
C LEU A 30 4.42 2.99 8.66
N TYR A 31 5.45 2.69 9.44
CA TYR A 31 6.35 1.56 9.17
C TYR A 31 5.83 0.33 9.90
N LEU A 32 5.36 -0.64 9.14
CA LEU A 32 4.73 -1.84 9.68
C LEU A 32 5.77 -2.90 10.06
N LYS A 33 5.57 -3.53 11.19
CA LYS A 33 6.37 -4.69 11.58
C LYS A 33 6.03 -5.90 10.69
N ASN A 34 7.02 -6.74 10.45
CA ASN A 34 6.87 -7.95 9.65
C ASN A 34 6.19 -9.06 10.47
N SER A 35 4.95 -8.84 10.83
CA SER A 35 4.11 -9.70 11.63
C SER A 35 2.67 -9.58 11.17
N PHE A 36 2.00 -10.72 10.98
CA PHE A 36 0.58 -10.75 10.58
C PHE A 36 -0.31 -9.99 11.57
N ILE A 37 -0.12 -10.22 12.86
CA ILE A 37 -0.96 -9.64 13.91
C ILE A 37 -0.55 -8.21 14.22
N THR A 38 0.74 -7.97 14.43
CA THR A 38 1.24 -6.65 14.87
C THR A 38 1.02 -5.58 13.81
N SER A 39 1.22 -5.88 12.52
CA SER A 39 1.01 -4.91 11.45
C SER A 39 -0.44 -4.42 11.40
N VAL A 40 -1.40 -5.33 11.56
CA VAL A 40 -2.83 -4.98 11.59
C VAL A 40 -3.14 -4.10 12.79
N LYS A 41 -2.62 -4.43 13.97
CA LYS A 41 -2.81 -3.61 15.18
C LYS A 41 -2.23 -2.21 15.02
N GLN A 42 -1.07 -2.09 14.38
CA GLN A 42 -0.47 -0.78 14.11
C GLN A 42 -1.38 0.08 13.22
N LEU A 43 -1.92 -0.49 12.16
CA LEU A 43 -2.81 0.22 11.25
C LEU A 43 -4.10 0.63 11.96
N GLU A 44 -4.74 -0.28 12.68
CA GLU A 44 -5.97 0.00 13.41
C GLU A 44 -5.76 1.09 14.47
N SER A 45 -4.68 1.03 15.23
CA SER A 45 -4.34 2.06 16.23
C SER A 45 -4.16 3.43 15.57
N LYS A 46 -3.52 3.47 14.41
CA LYS A 46 -3.31 4.71 13.66
C LYS A 46 -4.64 5.31 13.21
N LEU A 47 -5.53 4.47 12.70
CA LEU A 47 -6.85 4.90 12.23
C LEU A 47 -7.80 5.32 13.37
N GLN A 48 -7.55 4.84 14.60
CA GLN A 48 -8.29 5.28 15.77
C GLN A 48 -7.86 6.66 16.25
N LYS A 49 -6.61 7.03 16.04
CA LYS A 49 -6.04 8.31 16.51
C LYS A 49 -6.24 9.46 15.53
N ASP A 50 -6.17 9.17 14.25
CA ASP A 50 -6.13 10.17 13.19
C ASP A 50 -7.15 9.85 12.10
N ASP A 51 -7.71 10.89 11.49
CA ASP A 51 -8.63 10.75 10.37
C ASP A 51 -7.88 10.88 9.04
N TYR A 52 -7.97 9.86 8.21
CA TYR A 52 -7.40 9.83 6.86
C TYR A 52 -8.49 9.66 5.82
N ASN A 53 -8.29 10.25 4.65
CA ASN A 53 -9.18 10.07 3.49
C ASN A 53 -8.73 8.90 2.61
N LEU A 54 -7.43 8.60 2.62
CA LEU A 54 -6.85 7.58 1.78
C LEU A 54 -5.65 6.94 2.49
N ILE A 55 -5.53 5.64 2.36
CA ILE A 55 -4.35 4.88 2.78
C ILE A 55 -3.69 4.34 1.51
N ILE A 56 -2.42 4.70 1.29
CA ILE A 56 -1.61 4.12 0.23
C ILE A 56 -0.56 3.24 0.88
N SER A 57 -0.70 1.94 0.69
CA SER A 57 0.22 0.93 1.23
C SER A 57 1.12 0.41 0.12
N PHE A 58 2.41 0.31 0.43
CA PHE A 58 3.42 -0.20 -0.50
C PHE A 58 3.97 -1.53 0.00
N GLY A 59 4.24 -2.43 -0.94
CA GLY A 59 4.92 -3.68 -0.68
C GLY A 59 5.89 -4.02 -1.79
N GLN A 60 6.98 -4.73 -1.44
CA GLN A 60 7.93 -5.23 -2.41
C GLN A 60 7.46 -6.58 -2.95
N ALA A 61 7.57 -6.75 -4.26
CA ALA A 61 7.30 -8.02 -4.94
C ALA A 61 8.37 -8.29 -6.00
N PRO A 62 8.60 -9.56 -6.40
CA PRO A 62 9.58 -9.90 -7.43
C PRO A 62 9.05 -9.55 -8.83
N LEU A 63 9.01 -8.27 -9.13
CA LEU A 63 8.52 -7.73 -10.40
C LEU A 63 9.68 -7.39 -11.33
N ASP A 64 9.42 -7.37 -12.63
CA ASP A 64 10.37 -6.91 -13.62
C ASP A 64 10.61 -5.40 -13.50
N TYR A 65 11.63 -4.90 -14.15
CA TYR A 65 12.08 -3.51 -14.04
C TYR A 65 10.93 -2.54 -14.32
N ASN A 66 10.72 -1.63 -13.39
CA ASN A 66 9.69 -0.58 -13.43
C ASN A 66 8.26 -1.10 -13.64
N ASN A 67 7.98 -2.37 -13.38
CA ASN A 67 6.61 -2.85 -13.31
C ASN A 67 6.02 -2.51 -11.94
N ILE A 68 4.80 -1.98 -11.93
CA ILE A 68 4.07 -1.64 -10.72
C ILE A 68 2.72 -2.33 -10.78
N LYS A 69 2.37 -3.04 -9.72
CA LYS A 69 1.04 -3.64 -9.59
C LYS A 69 0.17 -2.82 -8.64
N ILE A 70 -0.99 -2.41 -9.13
CA ILE A 70 -2.04 -1.85 -8.30
C ILE A 70 -2.98 -3.00 -7.95
N GLU A 71 -3.03 -3.36 -6.68
CA GLU A 71 -3.86 -4.46 -6.20
C GLU A 71 -5.28 -3.95 -5.96
N THR A 72 -6.27 -4.66 -6.49
CA THR A 72 -7.68 -4.23 -6.38
C THR A 72 -8.40 -4.82 -5.19
N GLN A 73 -7.87 -5.87 -4.56
CA GLN A 73 -8.56 -6.57 -3.48
C GLN A 73 -7.60 -7.28 -2.53
N GLY A 74 -8.06 -7.45 -1.29
CA GLY A 74 -7.46 -8.32 -0.30
C GLY A 74 -8.34 -9.55 -0.08
N LYS A 75 -7.73 -10.72 0.09
CA LYS A 75 -8.43 -12.01 0.18
C LYS A 75 -8.06 -12.77 1.45
N ASN A 76 -9.08 -13.35 2.08
CA ASN A 76 -8.94 -14.36 3.12
C ASN A 76 -10.08 -15.36 2.94
N SER A 77 -10.91 -15.59 3.97
CA SER A 77 -12.15 -16.39 3.82
C SER A 77 -13.16 -15.75 2.88
N ASP A 78 -13.11 -14.44 2.75
CA ASP A 78 -13.90 -13.64 1.81
C ASP A 78 -12.99 -12.62 1.11
N ILE A 79 -13.58 -11.70 0.35
CA ILE A 79 -12.85 -10.74 -0.48
C ILE A 79 -13.34 -9.33 -0.15
N TYR A 80 -12.38 -8.41 0.06
CA TYR A 80 -12.66 -6.98 0.16
C TYR A 80 -12.01 -6.27 -1.02
N ASN A 81 -12.79 -5.48 -1.75
CA ASN A 81 -12.32 -4.70 -2.90
C ASN A 81 -12.06 -3.26 -2.48
N THR A 82 -11.04 -2.64 -3.09
CA THR A 82 -10.89 -1.20 -2.93
C THR A 82 -12.01 -0.46 -3.65
N THR A 83 -12.46 0.63 -3.05
CA THR A 83 -13.42 1.56 -3.66
C THR A 83 -12.74 2.80 -4.25
N TYR A 84 -11.42 2.89 -4.09
CA TYR A 84 -10.64 4.01 -4.61
C TYR A 84 -10.55 3.98 -6.14
N ASP A 85 -10.86 5.10 -6.78
CA ASP A 85 -10.64 5.28 -8.21
C ASP A 85 -9.17 5.63 -8.46
N PHE A 86 -8.38 4.64 -8.89
CA PHE A 86 -6.95 4.78 -9.13
C PHE A 86 -6.60 5.15 -10.57
N SER A 87 -7.56 5.57 -11.37
CA SER A 87 -7.33 5.92 -12.79
C SER A 87 -6.28 7.01 -12.97
N LYS A 88 -6.36 8.08 -12.18
CA LYS A 88 -5.39 9.19 -12.23
C LYS A 88 -4.00 8.76 -11.80
N LEU A 89 -3.92 7.97 -10.73
CA LEU A 89 -2.64 7.44 -10.24
C LEU A 89 -1.99 6.56 -11.29
N GLY A 90 -2.74 5.63 -11.87
CA GLY A 90 -2.26 4.75 -12.94
C GLY A 90 -1.76 5.53 -14.15
N TYR A 91 -2.49 6.56 -14.56
CA TYR A 91 -2.09 7.42 -15.65
C TYR A 91 -0.77 8.15 -15.37
N LYS A 92 -0.64 8.75 -14.19
CA LYS A 92 0.59 9.44 -13.78
C LYS A 92 1.80 8.51 -13.75
N LEU A 93 1.62 7.31 -13.23
CA LEU A 93 2.70 6.31 -13.20
C LEU A 93 3.13 5.92 -14.61
N LYS A 94 2.18 5.69 -15.52
CA LYS A 94 2.49 5.37 -16.92
C LYS A 94 3.24 6.51 -17.59
N THR A 95 2.82 7.76 -17.40
CA THR A 95 3.48 8.92 -18.00
C THR A 95 4.88 9.15 -17.44
N ASN A 96 5.17 8.66 -16.23
CA ASN A 96 6.49 8.73 -15.62
C ASN A 96 7.39 7.53 -15.95
N GLY A 97 6.98 6.65 -16.84
CA GLY A 97 7.81 5.57 -17.35
C GLY A 97 7.59 4.21 -16.69
N PHE A 98 6.59 4.08 -15.84
CA PHE A 98 6.26 2.79 -15.22
C PHE A 98 5.28 1.98 -16.09
N ASN A 99 5.43 0.66 -16.02
CA ASN A 99 4.46 -0.27 -16.58
C ASN A 99 3.48 -0.66 -15.49
N VAL A 100 2.24 -0.22 -15.60
CA VAL A 100 1.21 -0.41 -14.57
C VAL A 100 0.37 -1.64 -14.89
N ILE A 101 0.30 -2.55 -13.94
CA ILE A 101 -0.47 -3.79 -14.01
C ILE A 101 -1.58 -3.71 -12.94
N ILE A 102 -2.81 -3.90 -13.36
CA ILE A 102 -3.94 -4.01 -12.43
C ILE A 102 -4.06 -5.48 -12.02
N SER A 103 -4.02 -5.74 -10.73
CA SER A 103 -3.95 -7.10 -10.18
C SER A 103 -5.07 -7.34 -9.18
N ASN A 104 -5.65 -8.52 -9.22
CA ASN A 104 -6.62 -8.99 -8.23
C ASN A 104 -6.03 -10.07 -7.32
N ASP A 105 -4.71 -10.15 -7.20
CA ASP A 105 -4.02 -11.15 -6.40
C ASP A 105 -2.81 -10.52 -5.71
N ALA A 106 -3.00 -10.07 -4.47
CA ALA A 106 -1.94 -9.50 -3.65
C ALA A 106 -1.06 -10.58 -2.97
N GLY A 107 -1.26 -11.84 -3.30
CA GLY A 107 -0.54 -12.96 -2.72
C GLY A 107 -1.21 -13.51 -1.46
N ASN A 108 -0.46 -14.25 -0.67
CA ASN A 108 -0.95 -14.91 0.53
C ASN A 108 -0.08 -14.64 1.76
N TYR A 109 0.63 -13.52 1.77
CA TYR A 109 1.56 -13.17 2.84
C TYR A 109 1.20 -11.82 3.46
N LEU A 110 2.16 -11.12 4.03
CA LEU A 110 1.95 -9.90 4.83
C LEU A 110 1.23 -8.79 4.05
N CYS A 111 1.52 -8.63 2.76
CA CYS A 111 0.91 -7.59 1.93
C CYS A 111 -0.59 -7.81 1.76
N ASN A 112 -0.98 -9.01 1.38
CA ASN A 112 -2.39 -9.36 1.29
C ASN A 112 -3.08 -9.27 2.64
N ASN A 113 -2.40 -9.69 3.71
CA ASN A 113 -2.95 -9.67 5.07
C ASN A 113 -3.29 -8.25 5.52
N ILE A 114 -2.35 -7.30 5.37
CA ILE A 114 -2.62 -5.92 5.78
C ILE A 114 -3.68 -5.26 4.90
N TYR A 115 -3.70 -5.57 3.62
CA TYR A 115 -4.70 -5.04 2.69
C TYR A 115 -6.10 -5.57 3.02
N TYR A 116 -6.21 -6.87 3.22
CA TYR A 116 -7.49 -7.50 3.59
C TYR A 116 -8.05 -6.91 4.89
N TYR A 117 -7.25 -6.92 5.95
CA TYR A 117 -7.72 -6.43 7.25
C TYR A 117 -7.90 -4.92 7.28
N GLY A 118 -7.13 -4.16 6.51
CA GLY A 118 -7.32 -2.73 6.37
C GLY A 118 -8.66 -2.39 5.71
N LEU A 119 -8.95 -3.01 4.58
CA LEU A 119 -10.23 -2.83 3.88
C LEU A 119 -11.41 -3.30 4.74
N LYS A 120 -11.25 -4.44 5.42
CA LYS A 120 -12.26 -4.96 6.34
C LYS A 120 -12.56 -3.98 7.48
N TYR A 121 -11.51 -3.44 8.10
CA TYR A 121 -11.65 -2.48 9.19
C TYR A 121 -12.40 -1.22 8.74
N ILE A 122 -12.02 -0.67 7.59
CA ILE A 122 -12.69 0.49 7.00
C ILE A 122 -14.17 0.19 6.78
N SER A 123 -14.49 -0.95 6.22
CA SER A 123 -15.86 -1.37 5.93
C SER A 123 -16.68 -1.58 7.20
N GLU A 124 -16.16 -2.34 8.17
CA GLU A 124 -16.88 -2.67 9.40
C GLU A 124 -17.07 -1.46 10.31
N LYS A 125 -16.09 -0.58 10.39
CA LYS A 125 -16.16 0.64 11.21
C LYS A 125 -16.82 1.80 10.47
N LYS A 126 -17.19 1.62 9.20
CA LYS A 126 -17.82 2.65 8.35
C LYS A 126 -17.03 3.95 8.33
N ILE A 127 -15.72 3.82 8.17
CA ILE A 127 -14.81 4.97 8.10
C ILE A 127 -14.85 5.54 6.68
N ASP A 128 -14.92 6.87 6.56
CA ASP A 128 -14.87 7.57 5.27
C ASP A 128 -13.42 7.68 4.81
N CYS A 129 -12.86 6.55 4.40
CA CYS A 129 -11.48 6.40 3.98
C CYS A 129 -11.40 5.31 2.92
N ASP A 130 -10.61 5.53 1.89
CA ASP A 130 -10.25 4.50 0.92
C ASP A 130 -8.87 3.92 1.21
N MET A 131 -8.61 2.71 0.72
CA MET A 131 -7.29 2.10 0.80
C MET A 131 -6.90 1.48 -0.52
N ILE A 132 -5.65 1.67 -0.92
CA ILE A 132 -5.07 1.03 -2.09
C ILE A 132 -3.72 0.41 -1.72
N PHE A 133 -3.40 -0.72 -2.34
CA PHE A 133 -2.12 -1.41 -2.16
C PHE A 133 -1.37 -1.44 -3.49
N ILE A 134 -0.09 -1.05 -3.43
CA ILE A 134 0.78 -0.98 -4.60
C ILE A 134 2.01 -1.84 -4.35
N HIS A 135 2.20 -2.86 -5.20
CA HIS A 135 3.44 -3.63 -5.22
C HIS A 135 4.45 -2.96 -6.15
N ILE A 136 5.67 -2.83 -5.66
CA ILE A 136 6.82 -2.31 -6.42
C ILE A 136 7.92 -3.36 -6.49
N PRO A 137 8.81 -3.29 -7.51
CA PRO A 137 9.93 -4.22 -7.62
C PRO A 137 10.96 -4.04 -6.51
N GLN A 138 11.90 -4.98 -6.45
CA GLN A 138 13.11 -4.84 -5.63
C GLN A 138 13.91 -3.61 -6.06
N LEU A 139 14.77 -3.10 -5.18
CA LEU A 139 15.52 -1.85 -5.41
C LEU A 139 16.31 -1.83 -6.71
N GLU A 140 16.90 -2.95 -7.10
CA GLU A 140 17.65 -3.05 -8.37
C GLU A 140 16.76 -3.00 -9.61
N ASN A 141 15.47 -3.13 -9.46
CA ASN A 141 14.50 -3.20 -10.55
C ASN A 141 13.54 -2.01 -10.60
N ILE A 142 13.81 -0.94 -9.86
CA ILE A 142 12.97 0.25 -9.88
C ILE A 142 13.80 1.52 -9.81
N ASP A 143 13.38 2.53 -10.57
CA ASP A 143 13.91 3.88 -10.45
C ASP A 143 13.00 4.70 -9.53
N ILE A 144 13.37 4.74 -8.23
CA ILE A 144 12.59 5.43 -7.20
C ILE A 144 12.52 6.94 -7.46
N SER A 145 13.49 7.50 -8.16
CA SER A 145 13.49 8.94 -8.47
C SER A 145 12.33 9.36 -9.35
N LEU A 146 11.69 8.43 -10.04
CA LEU A 146 10.52 8.69 -10.90
C LEU A 146 9.20 8.70 -10.12
N LEU A 147 9.19 8.23 -8.88
CA LEU A 147 7.99 8.19 -8.03
C LEU A 147 7.80 9.52 -7.23
#